data_c40978f8a796c31d44d08677c2e971db
#
_entry.id   c40978f8a796c31d44d08677c2e971db
#
_cell.length_a   1.000
_cell.length_b   1.000
_cell.length_c   1.000
_cell.angle_alpha   90.00
_cell.angle_beta   90.00
_cell.angle_gamma   90.00
#
_symmetry.space_group_name_H-M   'P 1'
#
loop_
_entity.id
_entity.type
_entity.pdbx_description
1 polymer ?
#
loop_
_entity_poly.entity_id
_entity_poly.type
_entity_poly.pdbx_seq_one_letter_code
_entity_poly.pdbx_strand_id
1 'polypeptide(L)'
;AGQSNMEGKGFPGPLSWQITQKQYRQRYTHFIKDGDYDTFAKTVRDTTDPDNNRSTPTYLWSTRHDVWINYLGKHGDLTVGYGTPNEGFGPEFNFGHVMGDHYDEQVLIIKTSWGGRALARGFLPPSSMLSDEVYAAQAAAQNTETEAWNAAEPAKIEAYNKRVTEQNKTSEKKKRLRTFKPRELVTTAQYKEQFGKDYR
;
A
#
# COMPACT_ATOMS: atom_id res chain seq x y z
N ALA A 1 11.51 -3.65 -5.18
CA ALA A 1 10.90 -4.58 -4.21
C ALA A 1 10.60 -3.86 -2.90
N GLY A 2 9.64 -4.36 -2.12
CA GLY A 2 9.33 -3.80 -0.81
C GLY A 2 7.96 -4.17 -0.27
N GLN A 3 7.51 -3.43 0.74
CA GLN A 3 6.19 -3.60 1.34
C GLN A 3 5.23 -2.46 0.95
N SER A 4 4.34 -2.05 1.85
CA SER A 4 3.23 -1.13 1.57
C SER A 4 3.61 0.19 0.86
N ASN A 5 4.77 0.78 1.17
CA ASN A 5 5.20 2.00 0.48
C ASN A 5 5.57 1.73 -0.99
N MET A 6 6.20 0.58 -1.28
CA MET A 6 6.47 0.14 -2.65
C MET A 6 5.23 -0.43 -3.35
N GLU A 7 4.32 -1.07 -2.60
CA GLU A 7 3.00 -1.46 -3.12
C GLU A 7 2.24 -0.24 -3.65
N GLY A 8 2.41 0.90 -3.00
CA GLY A 8 1.85 2.18 -3.40
C GLY A 8 0.46 2.41 -2.84
N LYS A 9 0.36 3.42 -1.99
CA LYS A 9 -0.90 3.87 -1.38
C LYS A 9 -1.24 5.30 -1.82
N GLY A 10 -0.58 5.78 -2.89
CA GLY A 10 -0.91 7.05 -3.50
C GLY A 10 -2.27 6.96 -4.19
N PHE A 11 -3.13 7.98 -3.98
CA PHE A 11 -4.42 8.07 -4.63
C PHE A 11 -4.41 9.17 -5.68
N PRO A 12 -4.99 8.93 -6.87
CA PRO A 12 -5.12 9.92 -7.93
C PRO A 12 -5.79 11.22 -7.49
N GLY A 13 -6.84 11.16 -6.67
CA GLY A 13 -7.58 12.34 -6.22
C GLY A 13 -6.73 13.40 -5.51
N PRO A 14 -5.99 13.09 -4.43
CA PRO A 14 -5.07 14.05 -3.80
C PRO A 14 -4.01 14.60 -4.75
N LEU A 15 -3.45 13.78 -5.66
CA LEU A 15 -2.50 14.24 -6.66
C LEU A 15 -3.15 15.18 -7.66
N SER A 16 -4.37 14.89 -8.12
CA SER A 16 -5.14 15.77 -9.00
C SER A 16 -5.37 17.14 -8.35
N TRP A 17 -5.76 17.14 -7.08
CA TRP A 17 -5.91 18.41 -6.34
C TRP A 17 -4.60 19.19 -6.29
N GLN A 18 -3.47 18.51 -6.00
CA GLN A 18 -2.15 19.16 -5.99
C GLN A 18 -1.81 19.77 -7.35
N ILE A 19 -2.07 19.05 -8.44
CA ILE A 19 -1.81 19.54 -9.80
C ILE A 19 -2.60 20.82 -10.09
N THR A 20 -3.83 20.93 -9.60
CA THR A 20 -4.64 22.15 -9.79
C THR A 20 -4.11 23.37 -9.02
N GLN A 21 -3.23 23.18 -8.03
CA GLN A 21 -2.64 24.27 -7.26
C GLN A 21 -1.47 24.91 -8.03
N LYS A 22 -1.50 26.24 -8.21
CA LYS A 22 -0.48 26.99 -8.97
C LYS A 22 0.96 26.65 -8.58
N GLN A 23 1.22 26.49 -7.28
CA GLN A 23 2.55 26.22 -6.72
C GLN A 23 3.11 24.82 -7.04
N TYR A 24 2.25 23.88 -7.38
CA TYR A 24 2.64 22.48 -7.69
C TYR A 24 2.50 22.13 -9.17
N ARG A 25 1.83 22.97 -9.96
CA ARG A 25 1.51 22.74 -11.36
C ARG A 25 2.71 22.26 -12.18
N GLN A 26 3.80 23.02 -12.17
CA GLN A 26 5.01 22.70 -12.97
C GLN A 26 5.65 21.37 -12.54
N ARG A 27 5.52 21.01 -11.27
CA ARG A 27 6.14 19.79 -10.72
C ARG A 27 5.47 18.51 -11.20
N TYR A 28 4.18 18.54 -11.49
CA TYR A 28 3.37 17.35 -11.73
C TYR A 28 2.64 17.32 -13.08
N THR A 29 2.86 18.30 -13.95
CA THR A 29 2.22 18.37 -15.27
C THR A 29 2.57 17.17 -16.16
N HIS A 30 3.75 16.58 -16.01
CA HIS A 30 4.17 15.39 -16.75
C HIS A 30 3.34 14.13 -16.45
N PHE A 31 2.57 14.12 -15.36
CA PHE A 31 1.68 13.02 -15.03
C PHE A 31 0.32 13.09 -15.73
N ILE A 32 -0.02 14.21 -16.32
CA ILE A 32 -1.31 14.36 -17.00
C ILE A 32 -1.20 14.05 -18.48
N LYS A 33 -2.27 13.52 -19.03
CA LYS A 33 -2.33 13.15 -20.45
C LYS A 33 -2.02 14.34 -21.33
N ASP A 34 -1.08 14.15 -22.27
CA ASP A 34 -0.66 15.12 -23.28
C ASP A 34 -0.18 16.48 -22.71
N GLY A 35 0.05 16.56 -21.40
CA GLY A 35 0.39 17.81 -20.72
C GLY A 35 -0.73 18.86 -20.72
N ASP A 36 -1.95 18.50 -21.15
CA ASP A 36 -3.08 19.41 -21.25
C ASP A 36 -3.69 19.72 -19.88
N TYR A 37 -3.09 20.68 -19.23
CA TYR A 37 -3.51 21.14 -17.92
C TYR A 37 -4.94 21.70 -17.90
N ASP A 38 -5.34 22.45 -18.91
CA ASP A 38 -6.62 23.17 -18.87
C ASP A 38 -7.79 22.20 -18.97
N THR A 39 -7.70 21.20 -19.86
CA THR A 39 -8.65 20.09 -19.92
C THR A 39 -8.62 19.26 -18.66
N PHE A 40 -7.44 18.94 -18.12
CA PHE A 40 -7.31 18.21 -16.87
C PHE A 40 -8.00 18.94 -15.71
N ALA A 41 -7.64 20.20 -15.47
CA ALA A 41 -8.16 20.99 -14.36
C ALA A 41 -9.68 21.21 -14.46
N LYS A 42 -10.22 21.39 -15.67
CA LYS A 42 -11.65 21.47 -15.91
C LYS A 42 -12.34 20.15 -15.56
N THR A 43 -11.84 19.04 -16.10
CA THR A 43 -12.44 17.72 -15.88
C THR A 43 -12.40 17.32 -14.41
N VAL A 44 -11.28 17.58 -13.70
CA VAL A 44 -11.17 17.32 -12.26
C VAL A 44 -12.24 18.09 -11.48
N ARG A 45 -12.45 19.37 -11.79
CA ARG A 45 -13.50 20.16 -11.12
C ARG A 45 -14.90 19.64 -11.39
N ASP A 46 -15.16 19.18 -12.61
CA ASP A 46 -16.47 18.74 -13.04
C ASP A 46 -16.83 17.32 -12.57
N THR A 47 -15.81 16.46 -12.33
CA THR A 47 -15.98 15.03 -12.01
C THR A 47 -15.60 14.65 -10.60
N THR A 48 -14.90 15.51 -9.85
CA THR A 48 -14.48 15.21 -8.50
C THR A 48 -15.64 15.38 -7.54
N ASP A 49 -16.09 14.28 -6.94
CA ASP A 49 -17.02 14.31 -5.82
C ASP A 49 -16.36 15.01 -4.63
N PRO A 50 -16.88 16.12 -4.12
CA PRO A 50 -16.31 16.83 -2.97
C PRO A 50 -16.27 15.95 -1.71
N ASP A 51 -17.13 14.94 -1.60
CA ASP A 51 -17.18 14.03 -0.46
C ASP A 51 -16.30 12.77 -0.67
N ASN A 52 -15.91 12.45 -1.91
CA ASN A 52 -15.08 11.29 -2.26
C ASN A 52 -13.93 11.67 -3.20
N ASN A 53 -12.96 12.37 -2.67
CA ASN A 53 -11.78 12.88 -3.38
C ASN A 53 -10.80 11.78 -3.88
N ARG A 54 -11.26 10.54 -4.08
CA ARG A 54 -10.41 9.39 -4.42
C ARG A 54 -10.49 8.95 -5.89
N SER A 55 -11.52 9.36 -6.61
CA SER A 55 -11.75 8.92 -7.98
C SER A 55 -11.46 10.03 -8.99
N THR A 56 -10.22 10.12 -9.44
CA THR A 56 -9.92 10.87 -10.67
C THR A 56 -9.93 9.87 -11.82
N PRO A 57 -10.65 10.15 -12.91
CA PRO A 57 -10.71 9.25 -14.05
C PRO A 57 -9.33 8.87 -14.57
N THR A 58 -9.12 7.58 -14.83
CA THR A 58 -7.80 7.06 -15.25
C THR A 58 -7.35 7.61 -16.59
N TYR A 59 -8.27 7.95 -17.49
CA TYR A 59 -7.97 8.52 -18.81
C TYR A 59 -7.34 9.93 -18.77
N LEU A 60 -7.36 10.59 -17.62
CA LEU A 60 -6.72 11.90 -17.44
C LEU A 60 -5.21 11.80 -17.18
N TRP A 61 -4.72 10.61 -16.86
CA TRP A 61 -3.32 10.38 -16.55
C TRP A 61 -2.54 10.01 -17.79
N SER A 62 -1.27 10.42 -17.82
CA SER A 62 -0.34 10.01 -18.87
C SER A 62 -0.16 8.50 -18.88
N THR A 63 0.02 7.95 -20.06
CA THR A 63 0.40 6.55 -20.27
C THR A 63 1.74 6.53 -21.01
N ARG A 64 2.73 5.86 -20.43
CA ARG A 64 4.07 5.72 -21.00
C ARG A 64 4.14 4.42 -21.81
N HIS A 65 4.05 4.51 -23.14
CA HIS A 65 4.15 3.36 -24.04
C HIS A 65 5.57 2.84 -24.17
N ASP A 66 6.55 3.64 -23.82
CA ASP A 66 7.98 3.32 -23.74
C ASP A 66 8.40 2.68 -22.42
N VAL A 67 7.49 2.60 -21.44
CA VAL A 67 7.73 1.97 -20.13
C VAL A 67 6.69 0.89 -19.87
N TRP A 68 7.12 -0.37 -19.88
CA TRP A 68 6.28 -1.52 -19.54
C TRP A 68 6.43 -1.87 -18.06
N ILE A 69 5.32 -2.18 -17.40
CA ILE A 69 5.33 -2.61 -16.01
C ILE A 69 4.69 -3.98 -15.83
N ASN A 70 5.28 -4.81 -14.95
CA ASN A 70 4.71 -6.08 -14.50
C ASN A 70 4.61 -6.08 -12.97
N TYR A 71 3.39 -6.29 -12.45
CA TYR A 71 3.09 -6.30 -11.02
C TYR A 71 1.95 -7.24 -10.68
N LEU A 72 2.23 -8.35 -9.97
CA LEU A 72 1.22 -9.29 -9.44
C LEU A 72 0.15 -9.72 -10.46
N GLY A 73 0.57 -10.11 -11.65
CA GLY A 73 -0.33 -10.53 -12.73
C GLY A 73 -0.95 -9.39 -13.53
N LYS A 74 -0.77 -8.14 -13.14
CA LYS A 74 -1.06 -6.97 -13.96
C LYS A 74 0.18 -6.59 -14.75
N HIS A 75 0.02 -6.29 -16.02
CA HIS A 75 1.11 -5.84 -16.88
C HIS A 75 0.59 -4.94 -17.99
N GLY A 76 1.44 -4.11 -18.53
CA GLY A 76 1.12 -3.19 -19.62
C GLY A 76 1.93 -1.91 -19.55
N ASP A 77 1.52 -0.91 -20.31
CA ASP A 77 2.11 0.41 -20.32
C ASP A 77 1.97 1.08 -18.95
N LEU A 78 2.99 1.84 -18.55
CA LEU A 78 2.98 2.49 -17.25
C LEU A 78 1.98 3.64 -17.20
N THR A 79 1.05 3.54 -16.26
CA THR A 79 0.12 4.61 -15.88
C THR A 79 -0.27 4.43 -14.39
N VAL A 80 -1.25 5.16 -13.88
CA VAL A 80 -1.84 4.88 -12.56
C VAL A 80 -2.55 3.52 -12.57
N GLY A 81 -2.75 2.91 -11.39
CA GLY A 81 -3.46 1.63 -11.27
C GLY A 81 -2.57 0.44 -10.87
N TYR A 82 -1.27 0.65 -10.75
CA TYR A 82 -0.32 -0.37 -10.26
C TYR A 82 -0.03 -0.28 -8.76
N GLY A 83 -0.87 0.44 -8.02
CA GLY A 83 -0.86 0.52 -6.56
C GLY A 83 -2.03 -0.22 -5.90
N THR A 84 -2.23 0.03 -4.61
CA THR A 84 -3.32 -0.53 -3.81
C THR A 84 -4.11 0.59 -3.10
N PRO A 85 -5.44 0.63 -3.20
CA PRO A 85 -6.30 -0.20 -4.06
C PRO A 85 -6.06 0.01 -5.56
N ASN A 86 -6.71 -0.76 -6.41
CA ASN A 86 -6.44 -0.93 -7.85
C ASN A 86 -6.30 0.35 -8.70
N GLU A 87 -6.72 1.50 -8.22
CA GLU A 87 -6.57 2.79 -8.90
C GLU A 87 -5.38 3.60 -8.34
N GLY A 88 -4.70 3.05 -7.34
CA GLY A 88 -3.56 3.71 -6.69
C GLY A 88 -2.30 3.65 -7.51
N PHE A 89 -1.29 4.35 -7.03
CA PHE A 89 0.06 4.31 -7.57
C PHE A 89 1.10 4.32 -6.44
N GLY A 90 2.29 3.88 -6.77
CA GLY A 90 3.46 3.90 -5.90
C GLY A 90 4.63 4.64 -6.54
N PRO A 91 5.84 4.44 -6.02
CA PRO A 91 7.06 5.06 -6.56
C PRO A 91 7.33 4.73 -8.02
N GLU A 92 6.84 3.58 -8.52
CA GLU A 92 7.00 3.16 -9.91
C GLU A 92 6.49 4.19 -10.91
N PHE A 93 5.43 4.93 -10.56
CA PHE A 93 4.79 5.86 -11.49
C PHE A 93 5.75 7.00 -11.85
N ASN A 94 6.32 7.69 -10.86
CA ASN A 94 7.32 8.74 -11.14
C ASN A 94 8.65 8.15 -11.62
N PHE A 95 9.09 7.03 -11.06
CA PHE A 95 10.34 6.38 -11.48
C PHE A 95 10.32 6.02 -12.96
N GLY A 96 9.21 5.47 -13.44
CA GLY A 96 9.08 5.12 -14.85
C GLY A 96 9.05 6.33 -15.78
N HIS A 97 8.44 7.45 -15.37
CA HIS A 97 8.52 8.70 -16.15
C HIS A 97 9.98 9.17 -16.30
N VAL A 98 10.72 9.19 -15.20
CA VAL A 98 12.14 9.59 -15.22
C VAL A 98 13.00 8.64 -16.07
N MET A 99 12.76 7.33 -15.96
CA MET A 99 13.55 6.34 -16.69
C MET A 99 13.21 6.33 -18.18
N GLY A 100 11.94 6.48 -18.56
CA GLY A 100 11.54 6.59 -19.96
C GLY A 100 12.00 7.89 -20.63
N ASP A 101 12.15 8.98 -19.85
CA ASP A 101 12.75 10.21 -20.37
C ASP A 101 14.29 10.13 -20.52
N HIS A 102 14.91 9.17 -19.82
CA HIS A 102 16.37 9.03 -19.79
C HIS A 102 16.90 8.03 -20.84
N TYR A 103 16.14 6.99 -21.17
CA TYR A 103 16.53 5.94 -22.10
C TYR A 103 15.70 6.00 -23.38
N ASP A 104 16.35 5.91 -24.53
CA ASP A 104 15.68 5.80 -25.83
C ASP A 104 15.07 4.41 -26.04
N GLU A 105 15.59 3.39 -25.35
CA GLU A 105 15.09 2.02 -25.38
C GLU A 105 13.89 1.83 -24.45
N GLN A 106 13.10 0.81 -24.74
CA GLN A 106 11.97 0.45 -23.91
C GLN A 106 12.40 0.02 -22.51
N VAL A 107 11.80 0.63 -21.49
CA VAL A 107 12.06 0.33 -20.08
C VAL A 107 11.10 -0.74 -19.57
N LEU A 108 11.60 -1.76 -18.89
CA LEU A 108 10.81 -2.75 -18.15
C LEU A 108 10.92 -2.52 -16.65
N ILE A 109 9.79 -2.29 -16.01
CA ILE A 109 9.68 -2.25 -14.54
C ILE A 109 9.09 -3.58 -14.04
N ILE A 110 9.84 -4.31 -13.22
CA ILE A 110 9.33 -5.47 -12.48
C ILE A 110 9.11 -5.03 -11.04
N LYS A 111 7.82 -4.87 -10.67
CA LYS A 111 7.44 -4.45 -9.33
C LYS A 111 7.14 -5.67 -8.46
N THR A 112 7.93 -5.85 -7.40
CA THR A 112 7.80 -6.93 -6.42
C THR A 112 7.54 -6.32 -5.05
N SER A 113 6.28 -6.19 -4.67
CA SER A 113 5.90 -5.59 -3.39
C SER A 113 4.59 -6.14 -2.88
N TRP A 114 4.50 -6.32 -1.56
CA TRP A 114 3.31 -6.78 -0.88
C TRP A 114 3.17 -6.08 0.46
N GLY A 115 1.96 -5.63 0.76
CA GLY A 115 1.66 -4.98 2.04
C GLY A 115 1.96 -5.87 3.24
N GLY A 116 2.62 -5.30 4.25
CA GLY A 116 2.96 -6.03 5.48
C GLY A 116 4.10 -7.05 5.36
N ARG A 117 4.81 -7.11 4.22
CA ARG A 117 5.94 -8.03 4.04
C ARG A 117 7.25 -7.42 4.53
N ALA A 118 7.95 -8.14 5.37
CA ALA A 118 9.29 -7.76 5.83
C ALA A 118 10.34 -8.37 4.90
N LEU A 119 11.36 -7.60 4.53
CA LEU A 119 12.48 -8.08 3.71
C LEU A 119 13.17 -9.30 4.34
N ALA A 120 13.40 -9.25 5.66
CA ALA A 120 14.05 -10.30 6.42
C ALA A 120 13.21 -11.60 6.56
N ARG A 121 11.97 -11.61 6.07
CA ARG A 121 11.09 -12.80 6.11
C ARG A 121 10.63 -13.20 4.72
N GLY A 122 9.75 -12.40 4.11
CA GLY A 122 9.11 -12.76 2.84
C GLY A 122 10.09 -12.86 1.68
N PHE A 123 11.08 -11.97 1.63
CA PHE A 123 12.06 -11.87 0.54
C PHE A 123 13.40 -12.55 0.85
N LEU A 124 13.49 -13.35 1.92
CA LEU A 124 14.73 -14.02 2.29
C LEU A 124 15.09 -15.11 1.26
N PRO A 125 16.27 -15.04 0.61
CA PRO A 125 16.69 -16.07 -0.32
C PRO A 125 16.99 -17.40 0.38
N PRO A 126 16.84 -18.54 -0.31
CA PRO A 126 17.10 -19.86 0.29
C PRO A 126 18.49 -20.00 0.92
N SER A 127 19.50 -19.37 0.33
CA SER A 127 20.89 -19.37 0.85
C SER A 127 21.07 -18.63 2.18
N SER A 128 20.09 -17.80 2.57
CA SER A 128 20.12 -17.01 3.80
C SER A 128 19.14 -17.53 4.86
N MET A 129 18.52 -18.69 4.63
CA MET A 129 17.64 -19.31 5.61
C MET A 129 18.41 -19.69 6.86
N LEU A 130 17.76 -19.46 8.01
CA LEU A 130 18.35 -19.76 9.31
C LEU A 130 18.25 -21.26 9.64
N SER A 131 18.98 -21.71 10.67
CA SER A 131 18.86 -23.10 11.13
C SER A 131 17.51 -23.36 11.81
N ASP A 132 17.10 -24.60 11.91
CA ASP A 132 15.83 -25.01 12.53
C ASP A 132 15.78 -24.65 14.02
N GLU A 133 16.94 -24.69 14.71
CA GLU A 133 17.06 -24.29 16.12
C GLU A 133 16.78 -22.78 16.29
N VAL A 134 17.27 -21.95 15.37
CA VAL A 134 17.02 -20.51 15.40
C VAL A 134 15.54 -20.23 15.13
N TYR A 135 14.92 -20.92 14.16
CA TYR A 135 13.49 -20.78 13.93
C TYR A 135 12.65 -21.22 15.12
N ALA A 136 13.04 -22.31 15.80
CA ALA A 136 12.35 -22.78 17.00
C ALA A 136 12.43 -21.75 18.13
N ALA A 137 13.61 -21.17 18.36
CA ALA A 137 13.80 -20.14 19.37
C ALA A 137 12.98 -18.87 19.07
N GLN A 138 12.94 -18.44 17.82
CA GLN A 138 12.17 -17.28 17.39
C GLN A 138 10.65 -17.53 17.46
N ALA A 139 10.18 -18.73 17.11
CA ALA A 139 8.78 -19.13 17.27
C ALA A 139 8.37 -19.13 18.75
N ALA A 140 9.20 -19.65 19.63
CA ALA A 140 8.96 -19.63 21.08
C ALA A 140 8.89 -18.20 21.63
N ALA A 141 9.80 -17.32 21.24
CA ALA A 141 9.76 -15.91 21.61
C ALA A 141 8.48 -15.22 21.13
N GLN A 142 8.07 -15.43 19.87
CA GLN A 142 6.81 -14.90 19.35
C GLN A 142 5.60 -15.43 20.14
N ASN A 143 5.60 -16.70 20.51
CA ASN A 143 4.52 -17.28 21.29
C ASN A 143 4.42 -16.65 22.69
N THR A 144 5.55 -16.41 23.36
CA THR A 144 5.58 -15.70 24.66
C THR A 144 4.97 -14.29 24.53
N GLU A 145 5.32 -13.55 23.49
CA GLU A 145 4.74 -12.23 23.23
C GLU A 145 3.21 -12.32 22.92
N THR A 146 2.82 -13.36 22.19
CA THR A 146 1.41 -13.62 21.85
C THR A 146 0.59 -13.95 23.09
N GLU A 147 1.10 -14.78 23.98
CA GLU A 147 0.46 -15.12 25.26
C GLU A 147 0.33 -13.87 26.16
N ALA A 148 1.40 -13.09 26.27
CA ALA A 148 1.36 -11.84 27.05
C ALA A 148 0.33 -10.85 26.47
N TRP A 149 0.25 -10.74 25.13
CA TRP A 149 -0.75 -9.91 24.47
C TRP A 149 -2.18 -10.43 24.72
N ASN A 150 -2.40 -11.75 24.56
CA ASN A 150 -3.70 -12.37 24.81
C ASN A 150 -4.17 -12.17 26.26
N ALA A 151 -3.25 -12.19 27.22
CA ALA A 151 -3.57 -11.94 28.62
C ALA A 151 -3.92 -10.47 28.91
N ALA A 152 -3.23 -9.52 28.26
CA ALA A 152 -3.40 -8.09 28.56
C ALA A 152 -4.52 -7.42 27.77
N GLU A 153 -4.83 -7.89 26.56
CA GLU A 153 -5.73 -7.21 25.64
C GLU A 153 -7.21 -7.19 26.07
N PRO A 154 -7.78 -8.24 26.73
CA PRO A 154 -9.16 -8.21 27.18
C PRO A 154 -9.48 -7.01 28.10
N ALA A 155 -8.61 -6.70 29.04
CA ALA A 155 -8.80 -5.57 29.97
C ALA A 155 -8.77 -4.22 29.23
N LYS A 156 -7.92 -4.07 28.22
CA LYS A 156 -7.87 -2.86 27.39
C LYS A 156 -9.14 -2.69 26.56
N ILE A 157 -9.65 -3.78 25.99
CA ILE A 157 -10.91 -3.78 25.22
C ILE A 157 -12.08 -3.44 26.12
N GLU A 158 -12.14 -3.99 27.32
CA GLU A 158 -13.18 -3.67 28.30
C GLU A 158 -13.17 -2.18 28.66
N ALA A 159 -11.99 -1.63 29.00
CA ALA A 159 -11.83 -0.20 29.28
C ALA A 159 -12.22 0.69 28.09
N TYR A 160 -11.84 0.30 26.86
CA TYR A 160 -12.27 0.98 25.64
C TYR A 160 -13.78 0.94 25.47
N ASN A 161 -14.40 -0.23 25.61
CA ASN A 161 -15.83 -0.41 25.43
C ASN A 161 -16.64 0.39 26.46
N LYS A 162 -16.21 0.41 27.71
CA LYS A 162 -16.83 1.24 28.76
C LYS A 162 -16.84 2.72 28.39
N ARG A 163 -15.68 3.24 27.92
CA ARG A 163 -15.58 4.64 27.48
C ARG A 163 -16.45 4.93 26.25
N VAL A 164 -16.45 4.02 25.26
CA VAL A 164 -17.25 4.17 24.04
C VAL A 164 -18.74 4.09 24.32
N THR A 165 -19.17 3.20 25.22
CA THR A 165 -20.56 3.11 25.66
C THR A 165 -21.04 4.44 26.25
N GLU A 166 -20.23 5.07 27.09
CA GLU A 166 -20.56 6.37 27.69
C GLU A 166 -20.64 7.46 26.63
N GLN A 167 -19.65 7.53 25.72
CA GLN A 167 -19.66 8.49 24.59
C GLN A 167 -20.86 8.29 23.66
N ASN A 168 -21.29 7.06 23.44
CA ASN A 168 -22.44 6.74 22.59
C ASN A 168 -23.78 7.18 23.16
N LYS A 169 -23.89 7.51 24.46
CA LYS A 169 -25.13 8.04 25.06
C LYS A 169 -25.48 9.42 24.48
N THR A 170 -24.48 10.25 24.22
CA THR A 170 -24.64 11.65 23.79
C THR A 170 -24.27 11.91 22.33
N SER A 171 -23.59 10.99 21.67
CA SER A 171 -23.13 11.16 20.29
C SER A 171 -24.15 10.74 19.25
N GLU A 172 -24.38 11.54 18.23
CA GLU A 172 -25.19 11.19 17.05
C GLU A 172 -24.52 10.07 16.24
N LYS A 173 -23.18 10.11 16.07
CA LYS A 173 -22.40 9.07 15.40
C LYS A 173 -21.92 8.04 16.42
N LYS A 174 -22.59 6.89 16.45
CA LYS A 174 -22.22 5.80 17.36
C LYS A 174 -20.92 5.13 16.94
N LYS A 175 -20.01 4.97 17.88
CA LYS A 175 -18.78 4.19 17.70
C LYS A 175 -19.05 2.71 17.98
N ARG A 176 -18.41 1.84 17.19
CA ARG A 176 -18.52 0.38 17.36
C ARG A 176 -17.73 -0.08 18.59
N LEU A 177 -18.31 -0.97 19.36
CA LEU A 177 -17.61 -1.69 20.42
C LEU A 177 -16.62 -2.71 19.81
N ARG A 178 -15.56 -3.01 20.54
CA ARG A 178 -14.56 -4.01 20.15
C ARG A 178 -14.85 -5.34 20.80
N THR A 179 -14.58 -6.42 20.09
CA THR A 179 -14.60 -7.79 20.61
C THR A 179 -13.18 -8.32 20.71
N PHE A 180 -12.87 -9.05 21.76
CA PHE A 180 -11.61 -9.76 21.89
C PHE A 180 -11.61 -10.99 20.97
N LYS A 181 -10.52 -11.16 20.24
CA LYS A 181 -10.21 -12.37 19.51
C LYS A 181 -8.77 -12.74 19.83
N PRO A 182 -8.51 -13.87 20.51
CA PRO A 182 -7.15 -14.27 20.83
C PRO A 182 -6.34 -14.52 19.56
N ARG A 183 -5.06 -14.24 19.63
CA ARG A 183 -4.10 -14.62 18.61
C ARG A 183 -3.68 -16.07 18.82
N GLU A 184 -3.53 -16.79 17.73
CA GLU A 184 -3.06 -18.18 17.76
C GLU A 184 -1.55 -18.24 17.97
N LEU A 185 -1.11 -19.28 18.67
CA LEU A 185 0.30 -19.63 18.78
C LEU A 185 0.77 -20.28 17.49
N VAL A 186 2.02 -20.14 17.16
CA VAL A 186 2.61 -20.73 15.94
C VAL A 186 3.54 -21.89 16.29
N THR A 187 3.49 -22.96 15.48
CA THR A 187 4.51 -24.01 15.51
C THR A 187 5.79 -23.51 14.80
N THR A 188 6.93 -24.16 15.07
CA THR A 188 8.19 -23.86 14.36
C THR A 188 8.01 -23.97 12.85
N ALA A 189 7.27 -24.97 12.35
CA ALA A 189 7.00 -25.14 10.93
C ALA A 189 6.21 -23.96 10.34
N GLN A 190 5.11 -23.57 10.98
CA GLN A 190 4.30 -22.41 10.58
C GLN A 190 5.10 -21.10 10.63
N TYR A 191 5.99 -20.97 11.62
CA TYR A 191 6.87 -19.81 11.72
C TYR A 191 7.87 -19.77 10.56
N LYS A 192 8.52 -20.91 10.25
CA LYS A 192 9.48 -21.06 9.14
C LYS A 192 8.85 -20.80 7.77
N GLU A 193 7.60 -21.20 7.55
CA GLU A 193 6.86 -20.96 6.30
C GLU A 193 6.68 -19.47 5.96
N GLN A 194 6.86 -18.56 6.91
CA GLN A 194 6.80 -17.12 6.68
C GLN A 194 8.05 -16.59 5.95
N PHE A 195 9.14 -17.38 5.90
CA PHE A 195 10.41 -16.97 5.32
C PHE A 195 10.54 -17.46 3.87
N GLY A 196 11.10 -16.62 3.03
CA GLY A 196 11.29 -16.92 1.62
C GLY A 196 10.01 -17.11 0.79
N LYS A 197 8.84 -16.85 1.37
CA LYS A 197 7.53 -17.06 0.73
C LYS A 197 7.36 -16.27 -0.56
N ASP A 198 7.88 -15.06 -0.61
CA ASP A 198 7.73 -14.11 -1.71
C ASP A 198 8.99 -14.06 -2.61
N TYR A 199 9.97 -14.94 -2.36
CA TYR A 199 11.21 -15.02 -3.14
C TYR A 199 11.04 -15.81 -4.46
N ARG A 200 10.00 -16.59 -4.59
CA ARG A 200 9.74 -17.50 -5.73
C ARG A 200 9.20 -16.79 -6.94
#